data_d67b94f49d4b8bc54602d5c9a7f3d80f
#
_entry.id   d67b94f49d4b8bc54602d5c9a7f3d80f
#
_cell.length_a   1.000
_cell.length_b   1.000
_cell.length_c   1.000
_cell.angle_alpha   90.00
_cell.angle_beta   90.00
_cell.angle_gamma   90.00
#
_symmetry.space_group_name_H-M   'P 1'
#
loop_
_entity.id
_entity.type
_entity.pdbx_description
1 polymer ?
#
loop_
_entity_poly.entity_id
_entity_poly.type
_entity_poly.pdbx_seq_one_letter_code
_entity_poly.pdbx_strand_id
1 'polypeptide(L)'
;MAYISCGNLVVGYDGKAVSPPVSFTVEKGSYVCILGENGSGKTTLMRTLVGLQKKISGEILFGYGLCKNETGYLPQKLSVDADFPASVREIVFSGTLGQFKNRPFYGKAQKMIADEQMEKVGISSLARRRFTELSGGQQQRTLLARALCAAKKLIFLDEPVSVLDPAAAKEFYAILEKLNNEGLSVVMVSHDLDCLDYASHILSFRGGKVQFESRADFCKDTSSGKSDEKRN
;
A
#
# COMPACT_ATOMS: atom_id res chain seq x y z
N MET A 1 -11.09 -10.65 -12.50
CA MET A 1 -10.04 -10.28 -13.49
C MET A 1 -8.82 -9.77 -12.75
N ALA A 2 -7.71 -10.56 -12.76
CA ALA A 2 -6.54 -10.27 -11.93
C ALA A 2 -5.65 -9.17 -12.53
N TYR A 3 -5.31 -8.16 -11.73
CA TYR A 3 -4.27 -7.17 -12.02
C TYR A 3 -2.88 -7.74 -11.77
N ILE A 4 -2.74 -8.56 -10.72
CA ILE A 4 -1.50 -9.25 -10.39
C ILE A 4 -1.83 -10.70 -10.05
N SER A 5 -1.02 -11.62 -10.57
CA SER A 5 -1.01 -13.03 -10.16
C SER A 5 0.41 -13.42 -9.78
N CYS A 6 0.57 -13.93 -8.57
CA CYS A 6 1.83 -14.46 -8.06
C CYS A 6 1.73 -15.97 -7.94
N GLY A 7 2.70 -16.69 -8.52
CA GLY A 7 2.81 -18.14 -8.45
C GLY A 7 4.13 -18.57 -7.82
N ASN A 8 4.07 -19.25 -6.67
CA ASN A 8 5.24 -19.73 -5.92
C ASN A 8 6.37 -18.70 -5.79
N LEU A 9 5.98 -17.43 -5.57
CA LEU A 9 6.89 -16.31 -5.51
C LEU A 9 7.75 -16.39 -4.25
N VAL A 10 9.07 -16.45 -4.42
CA VAL A 10 10.05 -16.41 -3.32
C VAL A 10 10.73 -15.06 -3.33
N VAL A 11 10.68 -14.37 -2.20
CA VAL A 11 11.28 -13.05 -1.98
C VAL A 11 12.42 -13.10 -0.98
N GLY A 12 13.40 -12.20 -1.12
CA GLY A 12 14.56 -12.18 -0.22
C GLY A 12 15.67 -11.26 -0.70
N TYR A 13 16.82 -11.37 -0.06
CA TYR A 13 18.02 -10.58 -0.30
C TYR A 13 19.22 -11.49 -0.55
N ASP A 14 20.06 -11.13 -1.51
CA ASP A 14 21.34 -11.83 -1.81
C ASP A 14 21.18 -13.35 -1.97
N GLY A 15 20.09 -13.76 -2.63
CA GLY A 15 19.79 -15.19 -2.86
C GLY A 15 19.21 -15.93 -1.63
N LYS A 16 19.04 -15.27 -0.48
CA LYS A 16 18.46 -15.86 0.73
C LYS A 16 16.98 -15.52 0.82
N ALA A 17 16.12 -16.54 0.84
CA ALA A 17 14.69 -16.38 1.05
C ALA A 17 14.39 -15.84 2.46
N VAL A 18 13.46 -14.89 2.56
CA VAL A 18 12.98 -14.34 3.84
C VAL A 18 11.56 -14.79 4.17
N SER A 19 10.91 -15.47 3.23
CA SER A 19 9.57 -16.04 3.43
C SER A 19 9.43 -17.36 2.68
N PRO A 20 8.47 -18.22 3.06
CA PRO A 20 8.02 -19.32 2.22
C PRO A 20 7.52 -18.81 0.86
N PRO A 21 7.37 -19.71 -0.15
CA PRO A 21 6.76 -19.36 -1.42
C PRO A 21 5.35 -18.80 -1.24
N VAL A 22 5.04 -17.71 -1.95
CA VAL A 22 3.77 -16.98 -1.85
C VAL A 22 3.01 -17.14 -3.16
N SER A 23 1.73 -17.53 -3.08
CA SER A 23 0.83 -17.57 -4.23
C SER A 23 -0.46 -16.82 -3.90
N PHE A 24 -0.80 -15.78 -4.67
CA PHE A 24 -2.02 -15.00 -4.48
C PHE A 24 -2.36 -14.19 -5.72
N THR A 25 -3.54 -13.63 -5.75
CA THR A 25 -4.04 -12.78 -6.83
C THR A 25 -4.57 -11.45 -6.27
N VAL A 26 -4.37 -10.37 -7.03
CA VAL A 26 -4.98 -9.07 -6.79
C VAL A 26 -5.94 -8.79 -7.94
N GLU A 27 -7.22 -8.82 -7.66
CA GLU A 27 -8.25 -8.54 -8.67
C GLU A 27 -8.59 -7.05 -8.75
N LYS A 28 -9.26 -6.67 -9.84
CA LYS A 28 -9.79 -5.31 -9.99
C LYS A 28 -10.76 -5.00 -8.84
N GLY A 29 -10.53 -3.89 -8.14
CA GLY A 29 -11.36 -3.42 -7.04
C GLY A 29 -11.17 -4.21 -5.74
N SER A 30 -10.24 -5.20 -5.68
CA SER A 30 -9.97 -5.91 -4.43
C SER A 30 -9.20 -5.04 -3.43
N TYR A 31 -9.46 -5.26 -2.17
CA TYR A 31 -8.67 -4.74 -1.04
C TYR A 31 -7.99 -5.93 -0.34
N VAL A 32 -6.69 -6.08 -0.53
CA VAL A 32 -5.90 -7.18 0.02
C VAL A 32 -5.10 -6.68 1.21
N CYS A 33 -5.35 -7.23 2.41
CA CYS A 33 -4.51 -7.00 3.59
C CYS A 33 -3.46 -8.10 3.73
N ILE A 34 -2.20 -7.70 3.93
CA ILE A 34 -1.07 -8.60 4.18
C ILE A 34 -0.75 -8.51 5.68
N LEU A 35 -0.97 -9.61 6.39
CA LEU A 35 -0.80 -9.73 7.84
C LEU A 35 0.32 -10.70 8.18
N GLY A 36 0.97 -10.51 9.31
CA GLY A 36 1.97 -11.44 9.83
C GLY A 36 2.97 -10.78 10.76
N GLU A 37 3.82 -11.58 11.38
CA GLU A 37 4.84 -11.15 12.33
C GLU A 37 5.90 -10.24 11.69
N ASN A 38 6.62 -9.49 12.53
CA ASN A 38 7.77 -8.71 12.09
C ASN A 38 8.85 -9.65 11.55
N GLY A 39 9.49 -9.27 10.44
CA GLY A 39 10.51 -10.10 9.80
C GLY A 39 9.98 -11.23 8.91
N SER A 40 8.67 -11.44 8.76
CA SER A 40 8.09 -12.48 7.92
C SER A 40 8.21 -12.24 6.40
N GLY A 41 8.78 -11.11 5.98
CA GLY A 41 9.02 -10.81 4.56
C GLY A 41 7.98 -9.94 3.88
N LYS A 42 6.99 -9.38 4.58
CA LYS A 42 5.91 -8.56 4.03
C LYS A 42 6.42 -7.34 3.24
N THR A 43 7.27 -6.53 3.86
CA THR A 43 7.88 -5.36 3.19
C THR A 43 8.75 -5.78 2.00
N THR A 44 9.45 -6.93 2.09
CA THR A 44 10.23 -7.48 0.98
C THR A 44 9.32 -7.90 -0.16
N LEU A 45 8.18 -8.54 0.14
CA LEU A 45 7.14 -8.85 -0.84
C LEU A 45 6.63 -7.58 -1.53
N MET A 46 6.25 -6.55 -0.75
CA MET A 46 5.80 -5.27 -1.30
C MET A 46 6.82 -4.65 -2.23
N ARG A 47 8.08 -4.55 -1.80
CA ARG A 47 9.18 -4.01 -2.64
C ARG A 47 9.40 -4.82 -3.91
N THR A 48 9.21 -6.14 -3.85
CA THR A 48 9.33 -7.02 -5.02
C THR A 48 8.19 -6.78 -6.00
N LEU A 49 6.94 -6.63 -5.53
CA LEU A 49 5.77 -6.36 -6.36
C LEU A 49 5.87 -5.02 -7.10
N VAL A 50 6.36 -3.98 -6.43
CA VAL A 50 6.57 -2.67 -7.06
C VAL A 50 7.85 -2.57 -7.89
N GLY A 51 8.68 -3.64 -7.91
CA GLY A 51 9.90 -3.71 -8.70
C GLY A 51 11.12 -3.03 -8.09
N LEU A 52 11.08 -2.66 -6.82
CA LEU A 52 12.21 -2.11 -6.06
C LEU A 52 13.19 -3.18 -5.56
N GLN A 53 12.74 -4.45 -5.53
CA GLN A 53 13.53 -5.61 -5.13
C GLN A 53 13.38 -6.71 -6.17
N LYS A 54 14.45 -7.45 -6.46
CA LYS A 54 14.38 -8.62 -7.34
C LYS A 54 13.79 -9.81 -6.57
N LYS A 55 12.93 -10.57 -7.24
CA LYS A 55 12.48 -11.88 -6.75
C LYS A 55 13.63 -12.89 -6.77
N ILE A 56 13.59 -13.90 -5.91
CA ILE A 56 14.52 -15.04 -5.96
C ILE A 56 14.03 -16.05 -6.99
N SER A 57 12.75 -16.45 -6.90
CA SER A 57 12.14 -17.41 -7.83
C SER A 57 10.62 -17.20 -7.90
N GLY A 58 9.93 -18.04 -8.67
CA GLY A 58 8.49 -17.95 -8.87
C GLY A 58 8.11 -16.92 -9.95
N GLU A 59 6.83 -16.60 -10.06
CA GLU A 59 6.29 -15.75 -11.12
C GLU A 59 5.48 -14.57 -10.57
N ILE A 60 5.55 -13.44 -11.27
CA ILE A 60 4.67 -12.29 -11.08
C ILE A 60 4.16 -11.90 -12.47
N LEU A 61 2.86 -12.06 -12.69
CA LEU A 61 2.19 -11.71 -13.93
C LEU A 61 1.34 -10.47 -13.70
N PHE A 62 1.51 -9.46 -14.57
CA PHE A 62 0.69 -8.26 -14.61
C PHE A 62 -0.34 -8.41 -15.74
N GLY A 63 -1.62 -8.29 -15.39
CA GLY A 63 -2.74 -8.47 -16.33
C GLY A 63 -3.58 -7.20 -16.51
N TYR A 64 -4.56 -7.27 -17.41
CA TYR A 64 -5.58 -6.24 -17.67
C TYR A 64 -5.03 -4.83 -17.91
N GLY A 65 -3.90 -4.74 -18.61
CA GLY A 65 -3.28 -3.47 -18.95
C GLY A 65 -2.75 -2.70 -17.73
N LEU A 66 -2.46 -3.38 -16.63
CA LEU A 66 -1.74 -2.80 -15.51
C LEU A 66 -0.26 -2.75 -15.86
N CYS A 67 0.30 -1.53 -15.93
CA CYS A 67 1.73 -1.33 -16.07
C CYS A 67 2.34 -1.02 -14.70
N LYS A 68 3.56 -1.51 -14.42
CA LYS A 68 4.25 -1.26 -13.14
C LYS A 68 4.37 0.23 -12.79
N ASN A 69 4.59 1.08 -13.78
CA ASN A 69 4.70 2.53 -13.63
C ASN A 69 3.36 3.25 -13.45
N GLU A 70 2.25 2.51 -13.41
CA GLU A 70 0.90 3.00 -13.13
C GLU A 70 0.39 2.55 -11.75
N THR A 71 1.27 1.96 -10.94
CA THR A 71 0.99 1.59 -9.56
C THR A 71 1.54 2.64 -8.60
N GLY A 72 0.74 3.02 -7.61
CA GLY A 72 1.20 3.87 -6.51
C GLY A 72 1.89 3.04 -5.43
N TYR A 73 2.88 3.62 -4.76
CA TYR A 73 3.52 3.00 -3.61
C TYR A 73 3.75 4.00 -2.49
N LEU A 74 3.24 3.68 -1.31
CA LEU A 74 3.51 4.39 -0.07
C LEU A 74 4.36 3.47 0.83
N PRO A 75 5.66 3.76 0.99
CA PRO A 75 6.55 2.96 1.83
C PRO A 75 6.35 3.26 3.32
N GLN A 76 6.72 2.32 4.17
CA GLN A 76 6.64 2.43 5.64
C GLN A 76 7.36 3.67 6.19
N LYS A 77 8.54 3.98 5.65
CA LYS A 77 9.30 5.18 6.01
C LYS A 77 9.67 5.95 4.75
N LEU A 78 9.23 7.18 4.68
CA LEU A 78 9.86 8.17 3.80
C LEU A 78 10.87 8.92 4.65
N SER A 79 12.15 8.77 4.32
CA SER A 79 13.20 9.62 4.87
C SER A 79 13.04 11.00 4.23
N VAL A 80 12.10 11.78 4.72
CA VAL A 80 12.11 13.22 4.46
C VAL A 80 12.93 13.79 5.60
N ASP A 81 14.12 14.32 5.30
CA ASP A 81 14.94 14.99 6.29
C ASP A 81 14.10 16.06 6.99
N ALA A 82 14.24 16.16 8.33
CA ALA A 82 13.47 17.09 9.14
C ALA A 82 13.60 18.55 8.66
N ASP A 83 14.70 18.86 7.96
CA ASP A 83 15.01 20.18 7.40
C ASP A 83 14.62 20.35 5.93
N PHE A 84 13.94 19.36 5.32
CA PHE A 84 13.57 19.44 3.91
C PHE A 84 12.47 20.49 3.68
N PRO A 85 12.74 21.61 3.02
CA PRO A 85 11.84 22.78 2.99
C PRO A 85 10.69 22.66 2.00
N ALA A 86 10.31 21.43 1.60
CA ALA A 86 9.27 21.23 0.60
C ALA A 86 7.87 21.51 1.14
N SER A 87 7.06 22.17 0.34
CA SER A 87 5.64 22.31 0.54
C SER A 87 4.89 21.00 0.27
N VAL A 88 3.69 20.87 0.83
CA VAL A 88 2.77 19.75 0.55
C VAL A 88 2.61 19.54 -0.95
N ARG A 89 2.38 20.64 -1.69
CA ARG A 89 2.21 20.57 -3.15
C ARG A 89 3.42 20.02 -3.86
N GLU A 90 4.64 20.39 -3.50
CA GLU A 90 5.87 19.89 -4.12
C GLU A 90 6.07 18.40 -3.86
N ILE A 91 5.76 17.94 -2.64
CA ILE A 91 5.80 16.51 -2.32
C ILE A 91 4.79 15.74 -3.17
N VAL A 92 3.53 16.19 -3.25
CA VAL A 92 2.50 15.51 -4.05
C VAL A 92 2.88 15.53 -5.53
N PHE A 93 3.39 16.65 -6.04
CA PHE A 93 3.91 16.76 -7.40
C PHE A 93 4.96 15.71 -7.74
N SER A 94 5.87 15.43 -6.81
CA SER A 94 6.92 14.45 -7.04
C SER A 94 6.36 13.06 -7.42
N GLY A 95 5.13 12.75 -7.03
CA GLY A 95 4.43 11.52 -7.41
C GLY A 95 4.09 11.42 -8.91
N THR A 96 4.06 12.54 -9.62
CA THR A 96 3.77 12.55 -11.08
C THR A 96 5.00 12.30 -11.95
N LEU A 97 6.23 12.34 -11.40
CA LEU A 97 7.48 12.28 -12.17
C LEU A 97 7.63 11.01 -13.02
N GLY A 98 7.17 9.87 -12.50
CA GLY A 98 7.26 8.59 -13.21
C GLY A 98 6.39 8.47 -14.47
N GLN A 99 5.40 9.33 -14.64
CA GLN A 99 4.44 9.26 -15.74
C GLN A 99 4.89 10.01 -17.01
N PHE A 100 5.78 10.97 -16.87
CA PHE A 100 6.17 11.87 -17.95
C PHE A 100 7.67 11.77 -18.24
N LYS A 101 8.09 10.63 -18.81
CA LYS A 101 9.45 10.43 -19.31
C LYS A 101 9.70 11.48 -20.41
N ASN A 102 10.64 12.40 -20.22
CA ASN A 102 11.15 13.39 -21.20
C ASN A 102 10.60 14.82 -21.16
N ARG A 103 9.98 15.27 -20.06
CA ARG A 103 9.66 16.70 -19.91
C ARG A 103 10.41 17.30 -18.71
N PRO A 104 11.32 18.28 -18.92
CA PRO A 104 12.14 18.88 -17.85
C PRO A 104 11.34 19.83 -16.93
N PHE A 105 10.11 20.19 -17.28
CA PHE A 105 9.27 21.10 -16.53
C PHE A 105 7.89 20.52 -16.21
N TYR A 106 7.41 20.81 -15.01
CA TYR A 106 6.05 20.46 -14.59
C TYR A 106 5.02 21.18 -15.46
N GLY A 107 4.23 20.41 -16.20
CA GLY A 107 3.18 20.94 -17.04
C GLY A 107 1.85 21.17 -16.29
N LYS A 108 0.92 21.87 -16.95
CA LYS A 108 -0.42 22.12 -16.42
C LYS A 108 -1.16 20.82 -16.04
N ALA A 109 -1.00 19.76 -16.82
CA ALA A 109 -1.62 18.45 -16.57
C ALA A 109 -1.15 17.81 -15.24
N GLN A 110 0.16 17.86 -14.95
CA GLN A 110 0.72 17.34 -13.69
C GLN A 110 0.21 18.12 -12.49
N LYS A 111 0.07 19.45 -12.64
CA LYS A 111 -0.51 20.32 -11.61
C LYS A 111 -1.96 19.92 -11.31
N MET A 112 -2.75 19.69 -12.34
CA MET A 112 -4.14 19.26 -12.19
C MET A 112 -4.24 17.91 -11.49
N ILE A 113 -3.39 16.92 -11.86
CA ILE A 113 -3.35 15.62 -11.19
C ILE A 113 -3.04 15.79 -9.70
N ALA A 114 -2.00 16.56 -9.34
CA ALA A 114 -1.63 16.76 -7.95
C ALA A 114 -2.74 17.46 -7.14
N ASP A 115 -3.36 18.51 -7.71
CA ASP A 115 -4.45 19.25 -7.07
C ASP A 115 -5.66 18.33 -6.85
N GLU A 116 -6.02 17.48 -7.83
CA GLU A 116 -7.07 16.46 -7.71
C GLU A 116 -6.79 15.44 -6.59
N GLN A 117 -5.56 14.92 -6.52
CA GLN A 117 -5.23 13.94 -5.47
C GLN A 117 -5.20 14.59 -4.08
N MET A 118 -4.75 15.84 -3.95
CA MET A 118 -4.85 16.59 -2.69
C MET A 118 -6.31 16.79 -2.24
N GLU A 119 -7.21 17.03 -3.17
CA GLU A 119 -8.64 17.17 -2.90
C GLU A 119 -9.24 15.85 -2.42
N LYS A 120 -8.94 14.72 -3.10
CA LYS A 120 -9.42 13.38 -2.72
C LYS A 120 -9.08 12.99 -1.29
N VAL A 121 -7.90 13.38 -0.80
CA VAL A 121 -7.45 13.07 0.55
C VAL A 121 -7.67 14.22 1.56
N GLY A 122 -8.33 15.32 1.15
CA GLY A 122 -8.75 16.41 2.03
C GLY A 122 -7.62 17.31 2.54
N ILE A 123 -6.58 17.55 1.73
CA ILE A 123 -5.43 18.38 2.12
C ILE A 123 -5.20 19.61 1.21
N SER A 124 -6.14 19.97 0.35
CA SER A 124 -6.00 21.09 -0.59
C SER A 124 -5.69 22.43 0.10
N SER A 125 -6.25 22.66 1.28
CA SER A 125 -6.00 23.87 2.08
C SER A 125 -4.58 23.95 2.63
N LEU A 126 -3.86 22.81 2.69
CA LEU A 126 -2.51 22.70 3.22
C LEU A 126 -1.43 22.82 2.12
N ALA A 127 -1.81 22.96 0.85
CA ALA A 127 -0.94 22.85 -0.32
C ALA A 127 0.34 23.73 -0.25
N ARG A 128 0.27 24.89 0.41
CA ARG A 128 1.40 25.83 0.55
C ARG A 128 2.17 25.69 1.86
N ARG A 129 1.69 24.86 2.81
CA ARG A 129 2.37 24.65 4.09
C ARG A 129 3.58 23.76 3.89
N ARG A 130 4.58 23.92 4.75
CA ARG A 130 5.74 23.02 4.80
C ARG A 130 5.30 21.67 5.33
N PHE A 131 5.82 20.60 4.76
CA PHE A 131 5.50 19.22 5.18
C PHE A 131 5.83 18.97 6.66
N THR A 132 6.93 19.54 7.15
CA THR A 132 7.39 19.42 8.53
C THR A 132 6.49 20.11 9.56
N GLU A 133 5.64 21.04 9.13
CA GLU A 133 4.67 21.75 9.99
C GLU A 133 3.34 21.00 10.16
N LEU A 134 3.19 19.87 9.47
CA LEU A 134 1.95 19.10 9.46
C LEU A 134 1.89 18.11 10.64
N SER A 135 0.65 17.82 11.12
CA SER A 135 0.43 16.68 12.01
C SER A 135 0.75 15.35 11.30
N GLY A 136 1.00 14.27 12.06
CA GLY A 136 1.29 12.95 11.50
C GLY A 136 0.22 12.48 10.50
N GLY A 137 -1.07 12.64 10.83
CA GLY A 137 -2.17 12.32 9.91
C GLY A 137 -2.17 13.15 8.64
N GLN A 138 -1.85 14.45 8.72
CA GLN A 138 -1.73 15.32 7.55
C GLN A 138 -0.52 14.95 6.68
N GLN A 139 0.61 14.61 7.31
CA GLN A 139 1.78 14.10 6.61
C GLN A 139 1.43 12.80 5.86
N GLN A 140 0.78 11.86 6.52
CA GLN A 140 0.42 10.58 5.93
C GLN A 140 -0.57 10.76 4.77
N ARG A 141 -1.56 11.66 4.88
CA ARG A 141 -2.44 12.01 3.76
C ARG A 141 -1.68 12.68 2.60
N THR A 142 -0.66 13.47 2.89
CA THR A 142 0.21 14.06 1.84
C THR A 142 0.98 12.97 1.08
N LEU A 143 1.52 11.98 1.79
CA LEU A 143 2.20 10.86 1.19
C LEU A 143 1.27 9.94 0.40
N LEU A 144 0.03 9.76 0.89
CA LEU A 144 -1.02 9.05 0.14
C LEU A 144 -1.34 9.79 -1.17
N ALA A 145 -1.56 11.11 -1.13
CA ALA A 145 -1.80 11.90 -2.33
C ALA A 145 -0.66 11.79 -3.35
N ARG A 146 0.59 11.81 -2.86
CA ARG A 146 1.78 11.57 -3.70
C ARG A 146 1.74 10.20 -4.38
N ALA A 147 1.43 9.14 -3.63
CA ALA A 147 1.33 7.78 -4.19
C ALA A 147 0.16 7.67 -5.18
N LEU A 148 -0.97 8.31 -4.91
CA LEU A 148 -2.15 8.36 -5.79
C LEU A 148 -1.85 9.05 -7.12
N CYS A 149 -0.93 10.02 -7.18
CA CYS A 149 -0.51 10.61 -8.44
C CYS A 149 0.04 9.57 -9.44
N ALA A 150 0.65 8.48 -8.97
CA ALA A 150 1.13 7.38 -9.80
C ALA A 150 0.09 6.26 -9.97
N ALA A 151 -0.83 6.11 -9.01
CA ALA A 151 -1.80 5.02 -8.96
C ALA A 151 -2.97 5.29 -9.89
N LYS A 152 -3.06 4.56 -11.02
CA LYS A 152 -4.24 4.60 -11.89
C LYS A 152 -5.27 3.53 -11.54
N LYS A 153 -4.82 2.36 -11.10
CA LYS A 153 -5.66 1.17 -10.89
C LYS A 153 -5.36 0.46 -9.57
N LEU A 154 -4.14 0.57 -9.07
CA LEU A 154 -3.64 -0.19 -7.93
C LEU A 154 -2.68 0.66 -7.09
N ILE A 155 -2.85 0.61 -5.78
CA ILE A 155 -1.94 1.22 -4.81
C ILE A 155 -1.42 0.18 -3.83
N PHE A 156 -0.14 0.29 -3.50
CA PHE A 156 0.54 -0.49 -2.48
C PHE A 156 0.85 0.40 -1.28
N LEU A 157 0.52 -0.06 -0.08
CA LEU A 157 0.67 0.68 1.18
C LEU A 157 1.40 -0.21 2.20
N ASP A 158 2.58 0.24 2.64
CA ASP A 158 3.41 -0.51 3.59
C ASP A 158 3.31 0.13 4.98
N GLU A 159 2.51 -0.46 5.87
CA GLU A 159 2.22 0.01 7.23
C GLU A 159 1.78 1.49 7.33
N PRO A 160 0.78 1.92 6.55
CA PRO A 160 0.47 3.34 6.40
C PRO A 160 -0.06 4.03 7.68
N VAL A 161 -0.58 3.27 8.63
CA VAL A 161 -1.20 3.81 9.87
C VAL A 161 -0.35 3.58 11.13
N SER A 162 0.83 2.95 11.01
CA SER A 162 1.65 2.54 12.16
C SER A 162 2.12 3.66 13.09
N VAL A 163 2.12 4.90 12.60
CA VAL A 163 2.56 6.10 13.36
C VAL A 163 1.40 7.06 13.66
N LEU A 164 0.16 6.67 13.37
CA LEU A 164 -1.02 7.49 13.56
C LEU A 164 -1.70 7.18 14.90
N ASP A 165 -2.32 8.20 15.48
CA ASP A 165 -3.28 7.98 16.55
C ASP A 165 -4.55 7.30 16.02
N PRO A 166 -5.38 6.68 16.89
CA PRO A 166 -6.56 5.92 16.44
C PRO A 166 -7.57 6.74 15.63
N ALA A 167 -7.73 8.03 15.93
CA ALA A 167 -8.66 8.87 15.18
C ALA A 167 -8.15 9.16 13.76
N ALA A 168 -6.86 9.50 13.63
CA ALA A 168 -6.22 9.71 12.33
C ALA A 168 -6.16 8.42 11.50
N ALA A 169 -5.94 7.26 12.14
CA ALA A 169 -5.96 5.96 11.47
C ALA A 169 -7.35 5.65 10.88
N LYS A 170 -8.41 5.89 11.65
CA LYS A 170 -9.80 5.71 11.19
C LYS A 170 -10.14 6.61 10.00
N GLU A 171 -9.72 7.89 10.06
CA GLU A 171 -9.88 8.80 8.91
C GLU A 171 -9.13 8.32 7.68
N PHE A 172 -7.92 7.78 7.87
CA PHE A 172 -7.10 7.25 6.78
C PHE A 172 -7.77 6.03 6.12
N TYR A 173 -8.29 5.09 6.92
CA TYR A 173 -9.06 3.95 6.41
C TYR A 173 -10.32 4.38 5.66
N ALA A 174 -11.06 5.37 6.15
CA ALA A 174 -12.25 5.89 5.46
C ALA A 174 -11.92 6.50 4.09
N ILE A 175 -10.76 7.16 3.97
CA ILE A 175 -10.27 7.65 2.66
C ILE A 175 -9.97 6.47 1.74
N LEU A 176 -9.28 5.44 2.21
CA LEU A 176 -8.95 4.26 1.40
C LEU A 176 -10.20 3.50 0.96
N GLU A 177 -11.19 3.35 1.85
CA GLU A 177 -12.48 2.73 1.54
C GLU A 177 -13.20 3.48 0.42
N LYS A 178 -13.27 4.81 0.52
CA LYS A 178 -13.86 5.64 -0.53
C LYS A 178 -13.16 5.42 -1.87
N LEU A 179 -11.82 5.47 -1.91
CA LEU A 179 -11.02 5.25 -3.11
C LEU A 179 -11.21 3.83 -3.69
N ASN A 180 -11.33 2.82 -2.83
CA ASN A 180 -11.58 1.45 -3.25
C ASN A 180 -12.98 1.29 -3.85
N ASN A 181 -14.00 1.92 -3.25
CA ASN A 181 -15.36 1.96 -3.78
C ASN A 181 -15.45 2.71 -5.14
N GLU A 182 -14.53 3.65 -5.39
CA GLU A 182 -14.34 4.31 -6.69
C GLU A 182 -13.59 3.44 -7.71
N GLY A 183 -13.17 2.23 -7.32
CA GLY A 183 -12.55 1.22 -8.20
C GLY A 183 -11.03 1.09 -8.11
N LEU A 184 -10.37 1.82 -7.19
CA LEU A 184 -8.95 1.63 -6.91
C LEU A 184 -8.73 0.32 -6.17
N SER A 185 -7.87 -0.55 -6.67
CA SER A 185 -7.44 -1.74 -5.91
C SER A 185 -6.40 -1.36 -4.88
N VAL A 186 -6.45 -2.00 -3.71
CA VAL A 186 -5.54 -1.72 -2.59
C VAL A 186 -4.82 -3.01 -2.18
N VAL A 187 -3.51 -2.93 -2.01
CA VAL A 187 -2.71 -3.95 -1.34
C VAL A 187 -1.99 -3.28 -0.17
N MET A 188 -2.30 -3.69 1.05
CA MET A 188 -1.80 -3.05 2.25
C MET A 188 -1.15 -4.05 3.19
N VAL A 189 0.06 -3.76 3.64
CA VAL A 189 0.66 -4.40 4.81
C VAL A 189 0.21 -3.65 6.05
N SER A 190 -0.31 -4.37 7.04
CA SER A 190 -0.68 -3.80 8.33
C SER A 190 -0.41 -4.77 9.48
N HIS A 191 -0.14 -4.22 10.65
CA HIS A 191 -0.20 -4.92 11.94
C HIS A 191 -1.50 -4.60 12.69
N ASP A 192 -2.19 -3.55 12.26
CA ASP A 192 -3.47 -3.14 12.81
C ASP A 192 -4.59 -4.02 12.23
N LEU A 193 -5.34 -4.66 13.10
CA LEU A 193 -6.43 -5.56 12.72
C LEU A 193 -7.67 -4.80 12.21
N ASP A 194 -7.76 -3.50 12.46
CA ASP A 194 -8.85 -2.68 11.91
C ASP A 194 -8.87 -2.69 10.38
N CYS A 195 -7.72 -2.99 9.74
CA CYS A 195 -7.66 -3.18 8.29
C CYS A 195 -8.56 -4.31 7.78
N LEU A 196 -8.89 -5.28 8.62
CA LEU A 196 -9.76 -6.41 8.27
C LEU A 196 -11.18 -5.95 7.91
N ASP A 197 -11.65 -4.85 8.48
CA ASP A 197 -12.99 -4.33 8.21
C ASP A 197 -13.16 -3.86 6.76
N TYR A 198 -12.07 -3.50 6.11
CA TYR A 198 -12.04 -3.01 4.75
C TYR A 198 -11.59 -4.06 3.73
N ALA A 199 -10.93 -5.14 4.19
CA ALA A 199 -10.33 -6.14 3.32
C ALA A 199 -11.38 -7.03 2.63
N SER A 200 -11.17 -7.32 1.35
CA SER A 200 -11.85 -8.40 0.64
C SER A 200 -11.14 -9.74 0.81
N HIS A 201 -9.81 -9.71 0.85
CA HIS A 201 -8.94 -10.89 0.98
C HIS A 201 -7.79 -10.62 1.94
N ILE A 202 -7.30 -11.69 2.54
CA ILE A 202 -6.19 -11.66 3.49
C ILE A 202 -5.06 -12.55 2.96
N LEU A 203 -3.83 -12.02 2.97
CA LEU A 203 -2.61 -12.79 2.79
C LEU A 203 -1.91 -12.86 4.14
N SER A 204 -1.98 -13.99 4.81
CA SER A 204 -1.44 -14.15 6.16
C SER A 204 -0.13 -14.91 6.17
N PHE A 205 0.83 -14.42 6.95
CA PHE A 205 2.11 -15.04 7.25
C PHE A 205 2.08 -15.51 8.71
N ARG A 206 1.80 -16.80 8.96
CA ARG A 206 1.66 -17.37 10.31
C ARG A 206 2.34 -18.71 10.41
N GLY A 207 3.11 -18.95 11.49
CA GLY A 207 3.72 -20.25 11.78
C GLY A 207 4.58 -20.81 10.64
N GLY A 208 5.30 -19.95 9.91
CA GLY A 208 6.11 -20.36 8.75
C GLY A 208 5.31 -20.77 7.51
N LYS A 209 4.00 -20.52 7.49
CA LYS A 209 3.11 -20.75 6.34
C LYS A 209 2.58 -19.42 5.80
N VAL A 210 2.22 -19.43 4.52
CA VAL A 210 1.55 -18.30 3.85
C VAL A 210 0.23 -18.81 3.31
N GLN A 211 -0.86 -18.11 3.66
CA GLN A 211 -2.22 -18.45 3.22
C GLN A 211 -2.86 -17.23 2.60
N PHE A 212 -3.58 -17.44 1.49
CA PHE A 212 -4.38 -16.41 0.83
C PHE A 212 -5.82 -16.85 0.78
N GLU A 213 -6.70 -16.09 1.42
CA GLU A 213 -8.09 -16.48 1.63
C GLU A 213 -9.02 -15.27 1.62
N SER A 214 -10.33 -15.51 1.49
CA SER A 214 -11.32 -14.45 1.65
C SER A 214 -11.36 -13.97 3.11
N ARG A 215 -11.78 -12.70 3.32
CA ARG A 215 -12.01 -12.19 4.69
C ARG A 215 -12.94 -13.10 5.48
N ALA A 216 -13.98 -13.60 4.84
CA ALA A 216 -14.98 -14.45 5.51
C ALA A 216 -14.38 -15.76 6.03
N ASP A 217 -13.48 -16.38 5.28
CA ASP A 217 -12.84 -17.63 5.69
C ASP A 217 -11.78 -17.37 6.78
N PHE A 218 -10.97 -16.33 6.62
CA PHE A 218 -10.01 -15.89 7.63
C PHE A 218 -10.65 -15.63 9.01
N CYS A 219 -11.81 -14.97 9.04
CA CYS A 219 -12.51 -14.69 10.29
C CYS A 219 -13.10 -15.95 10.95
N LYS A 220 -13.50 -16.96 10.16
CA LYS A 220 -13.96 -18.26 10.70
C LYS A 220 -12.79 -19.01 11.37
N ASP A 221 -11.64 -19.08 10.72
CA ASP A 221 -10.48 -19.80 11.23
C ASP A 221 -9.95 -19.18 12.53
N THR A 222 -9.95 -17.85 12.62
CA THR A 222 -9.54 -17.15 13.85
C THR A 222 -10.51 -17.27 15.00
N SER A 223 -11.79 -17.49 14.74
CA SER A 223 -12.81 -17.72 15.78
C SER A 223 -12.81 -19.16 16.30
N SER A 224 -12.50 -20.15 15.47
CA SER A 224 -12.39 -21.56 15.89
C SER A 224 -11.11 -21.84 16.69
N GLY A 225 -9.97 -21.17 16.38
CA GLY A 225 -8.73 -21.35 17.14
C GLY A 225 -8.76 -20.81 18.57
N LYS A 226 -9.65 -19.86 18.90
CA LYS A 226 -9.80 -19.34 20.28
C LYS A 226 -10.59 -20.26 21.22
N SER A 227 -11.27 -21.28 20.68
CA SER A 227 -12.03 -22.26 21.48
C SER A 227 -11.15 -23.38 22.06
N ASP A 228 -9.99 -23.66 21.45
CA ASP A 228 -9.12 -24.75 21.89
C ASP A 228 -8.10 -24.32 22.96
N GLU A 229 -7.70 -23.03 23.00
CA GLU A 229 -6.79 -22.53 24.04
C GLU A 229 -7.44 -22.35 25.46
N LYS A 230 -8.76 -22.44 25.55
CA LYS A 230 -9.48 -22.37 26.86
C LYS A 230 -9.77 -23.73 27.49
N ARG A 231 -9.27 -24.80 26.90
CA ARG A 231 -9.52 -26.19 27.38
C ARG A 231 -8.27 -26.93 27.86
N ASN A 232 -7.13 -26.24 28.03
CA ASN A 232 -5.96 -26.84 28.69
C ASN A 232 -5.57 -26.07 29.94
#